data_aae79cf80b48b0374ec8b6173f4a5f8b
#
_entry.id   aae79cf80b48b0374ec8b6173f4a5f8b
#
_cell.length_a   1.000
_cell.length_b   1.000
_cell.length_c   1.000
_cell.angle_alpha   90.00
_cell.angle_beta   90.00
_cell.angle_gamma   90.00
#
_symmetry.space_group_name_H-M   'P 1'
#
loop_
_entity.id
_entity.type
_entity.pdbx_description
1 polymer ?
#
loop_
_entity_poly.entity_id
_entity_poly.type
_entity_poly.pdbx_seq_one_letter_code
_entity_poly.pdbx_strand_id
1 'polypeptide(L)'
;MIYLVTNQQELFNSPVYKTCSVEESIRLFDGIKIIQFDTETTGRDAHLCKLLSMQFGTPGGSTQVVVDCKTVNPLKYKELLESHVILGQNLKFDLQFLFNHGIVPTKVYDTMIIEQLLHLGFPSGQLSYSLKAIAKRRLNIDIDKTIRGEIIWRGLDDKVVQYAAGDVKYLYDIMQSQIVDMRKQGCLKGGVLECDAVIPIAYMEWCGIYLNVNKWKAKMKKDKKNLAMA
;
A
#
# COMPACT_ATOMS: atom_id res chain seq x y z
N MET A 1 -7.12 15.35 -11.26
CA MET A 1 -8.00 16.03 -10.29
C MET A 1 -7.86 15.31 -8.95
N ILE A 2 -7.66 16.06 -7.86
CA ILE A 2 -7.57 15.49 -6.51
C ILE A 2 -8.87 15.78 -5.76
N TYR A 3 -9.39 14.77 -5.06
CA TYR A 3 -10.53 14.87 -4.17
C TYR A 3 -10.12 14.51 -2.74
N LEU A 4 -10.58 15.28 -1.76
CA LEU A 4 -10.42 14.99 -0.33
C LEU A 4 -11.77 14.59 0.25
N VAL A 5 -11.81 13.44 0.93
CA VAL A 5 -12.99 12.94 1.65
C VAL A 5 -12.74 13.04 3.14
N THR A 6 -13.48 13.92 3.80
CA THR A 6 -13.43 14.13 5.25
C THR A 6 -14.83 14.52 5.76
N ASN A 7 -15.12 14.20 7.02
CA ASN A 7 -16.37 14.65 7.67
C ASN A 7 -16.29 16.10 8.18
N GLN A 8 -15.16 16.79 7.96
CA GLN A 8 -14.93 18.18 8.39
C GLN A 8 -14.68 19.07 7.16
N GLN A 9 -15.52 18.93 6.12
CA GLN A 9 -15.31 19.59 4.82
C GLN A 9 -15.19 21.11 4.93
N GLU A 10 -15.87 21.74 5.90
CA GLU A 10 -15.84 23.18 6.16
C GLU A 10 -14.45 23.70 6.57
N LEU A 11 -13.58 22.83 7.08
CA LEU A 11 -12.21 23.17 7.47
C LEU A 11 -11.23 23.12 6.29
N PHE A 12 -11.67 22.57 5.14
CA PHE A 12 -10.82 22.28 4.00
C PHE A 12 -11.27 23.06 2.77
N ASN A 13 -10.58 24.16 2.49
CA ASN A 13 -10.77 24.97 1.28
C ASN A 13 -9.42 25.19 0.61
N SER A 14 -9.18 24.59 -0.55
CA SER A 14 -7.89 24.60 -1.24
C SER A 14 -8.07 24.65 -2.75
N PRO A 15 -7.18 25.36 -3.48
CA PRO A 15 -7.12 25.28 -4.94
C PRO A 15 -6.53 23.94 -5.44
N VAL A 16 -5.91 23.14 -4.56
CA VAL A 16 -5.20 21.90 -4.90
C VAL A 16 -6.16 20.73 -5.09
N TYR A 17 -7.23 20.68 -4.30
CA TYR A 17 -8.21 19.59 -4.28
C TYR A 17 -9.63 20.12 -4.13
N LYS A 18 -10.61 19.23 -4.41
CA LYS A 18 -12.03 19.46 -4.08
C LYS A 18 -12.44 18.52 -2.95
N THR A 19 -13.24 18.99 -2.02
CA THR A 19 -13.90 18.11 -1.06
C THR A 19 -15.08 17.40 -1.71
N CYS A 20 -15.34 16.15 -1.32
CA CYS A 20 -16.52 15.40 -1.73
C CYS A 20 -16.96 14.41 -0.66
N SER A 21 -18.18 13.89 -0.79
CA SER A 21 -18.71 12.85 0.09
C SER A 21 -18.07 11.48 -0.22
N VAL A 22 -18.27 10.51 0.68
CA VAL A 22 -17.85 9.11 0.47
C VAL A 22 -18.53 8.55 -0.78
N GLU A 23 -19.83 8.76 -0.91
CA GLU A 23 -20.65 8.24 -2.01
C GLU A 23 -20.21 8.83 -3.37
N GLU A 24 -19.93 10.12 -3.42
CA GLU A 24 -19.38 10.77 -4.62
C GLU A 24 -18.01 10.22 -4.98
N SER A 25 -17.15 10.04 -3.99
CA SER A 25 -15.79 9.51 -4.20
C SER A 25 -15.81 8.08 -4.74
N ILE A 26 -16.72 7.21 -4.26
CA ILE A 26 -16.87 5.84 -4.74
C ILE A 26 -17.35 5.82 -6.20
N ARG A 27 -18.29 6.68 -6.58
CA ARG A 27 -18.78 6.78 -7.98
C ARG A 27 -17.70 7.15 -8.99
N LEU A 28 -16.61 7.79 -8.56
CA LEU A 28 -15.47 8.08 -9.43
C LEU A 28 -14.79 6.81 -9.98
N PHE A 29 -15.07 5.66 -9.37
CA PHE A 29 -14.54 4.35 -9.75
C PHE A 29 -15.55 3.46 -10.47
N ASP A 30 -16.75 3.96 -10.78
CA ASP A 30 -17.75 3.21 -11.53
C ASP A 30 -17.22 2.76 -12.89
N GLY A 31 -17.37 1.47 -13.21
CA GLY A 31 -16.86 0.86 -14.44
C GLY A 31 -15.34 0.62 -14.51
N ILE A 32 -14.60 1.01 -13.49
CA ILE A 32 -13.15 0.76 -13.36
C ILE A 32 -12.95 -0.63 -12.76
N LYS A 33 -12.00 -1.40 -13.28
CA LYS A 33 -11.68 -2.75 -12.76
C LYS A 33 -10.47 -2.78 -11.84
N ILE A 34 -9.57 -1.84 -12.01
CA ILE A 34 -8.28 -1.76 -11.29
C ILE A 34 -8.22 -0.41 -10.61
N ILE A 35 -8.02 -0.41 -9.31
CA ILE A 35 -7.88 0.81 -8.48
C ILE A 35 -6.46 0.89 -7.97
N GLN A 36 -5.79 2.01 -8.20
CA GLN A 36 -4.52 2.33 -7.59
C GLN A 36 -4.75 2.66 -6.11
N PHE A 37 -3.91 2.12 -5.22
CA PHE A 37 -4.14 2.20 -3.78
C PHE A 37 -2.83 2.35 -2.99
N ASP A 38 -2.87 3.14 -1.92
CA ASP A 38 -1.80 3.33 -0.95
C ASP A 38 -2.41 3.76 0.39
N THR A 39 -1.65 3.69 1.48
CA THR A 39 -2.08 4.13 2.81
C THR A 39 -1.01 4.94 3.51
N GLU A 40 -1.45 5.89 4.37
CA GLU A 40 -0.58 6.56 5.33
C GLU A 40 -0.98 6.20 6.76
N THR A 41 0.02 5.96 7.60
CA THR A 41 -0.18 5.41 8.94
C THR A 41 0.69 6.12 9.98
N THR A 42 0.39 5.93 11.27
CA THR A 42 1.22 6.49 12.35
C THR A 42 2.52 5.72 12.59
N GLY A 43 2.70 4.57 11.95
CA GLY A 43 3.89 3.73 12.09
C GLY A 43 3.72 2.41 11.36
N ARG A 44 4.62 1.44 11.59
CA ARG A 44 4.72 0.23 10.76
C ARG A 44 3.94 -0.97 11.27
N ASP A 45 3.63 -1.02 12.54
CA ASP A 45 2.93 -2.15 13.16
C ASP A 45 1.42 -1.91 13.12
N ALA A 46 0.70 -2.69 12.32
CA ALA A 46 -0.74 -2.52 12.15
C ALA A 46 -1.53 -2.73 13.44
N HIS A 47 -1.03 -3.53 14.39
CA HIS A 47 -1.70 -3.75 15.69
C HIS A 47 -1.53 -2.59 16.67
N LEU A 48 -0.46 -1.79 16.53
CA LEU A 48 -0.12 -0.70 17.45
C LEU A 48 -0.37 0.68 16.85
N CYS A 49 -0.40 0.77 15.53
CA CYS A 49 -0.47 2.03 14.79
C CYS A 49 -1.84 2.25 14.16
N LYS A 50 -2.14 3.50 13.83
CA LYS A 50 -3.42 3.90 13.25
C LYS A 50 -3.28 4.17 11.75
N LEU A 51 -4.31 3.83 11.00
CA LEU A 51 -4.50 4.27 9.62
C LEU A 51 -4.88 5.77 9.64
N LEU A 52 -4.11 6.61 8.95
CA LEU A 52 -4.32 8.06 8.87
C LEU A 52 -5.12 8.44 7.64
N SER A 53 -4.75 7.87 6.49
CA SER A 53 -5.46 8.10 5.24
C SER A 53 -5.36 6.90 4.30
N MET A 54 -6.34 6.79 3.39
CA MET A 54 -6.32 5.89 2.24
C MET A 54 -6.29 6.73 0.98
N GLN A 55 -5.51 6.33 0.01
CA GLN A 55 -5.39 6.97 -1.29
C GLN A 55 -5.88 6.04 -2.38
N PHE A 56 -6.70 6.57 -3.28
CA PHE A 56 -7.21 5.87 -4.45
C PHE A 56 -6.86 6.62 -5.72
N GLY A 57 -6.55 5.91 -6.78
CA GLY A 57 -6.29 6.50 -8.10
C GLY A 57 -6.97 5.71 -9.22
N THR A 58 -7.43 6.44 -10.24
CA THR A 58 -7.95 5.82 -11.47
C THR A 58 -6.80 5.47 -12.40
N PRO A 59 -6.93 4.44 -13.27
CA PRO A 59 -5.96 4.16 -14.32
C PRO A 59 -5.60 5.43 -15.13
N GLY A 60 -4.30 5.60 -15.42
CA GLY A 60 -3.80 6.80 -16.10
C GLY A 60 -3.68 8.03 -15.20
N GLY A 61 -3.97 7.93 -13.90
CA GLY A 61 -3.70 8.98 -12.92
C GLY A 61 -4.46 10.29 -13.12
N SER A 62 -5.61 10.27 -13.79
CA SER A 62 -6.42 11.48 -14.02
C SER A 62 -7.17 11.93 -12.77
N THR A 63 -7.56 11.00 -11.93
CA THR A 63 -8.31 11.25 -10.69
C THR A 63 -7.65 10.56 -9.51
N GLN A 64 -7.48 11.27 -8.41
CA GLN A 64 -7.01 10.75 -7.13
C GLN A 64 -8.01 11.14 -6.04
N VAL A 65 -8.21 10.23 -5.08
CA VAL A 65 -9.02 10.46 -3.89
C VAL A 65 -8.15 10.22 -2.67
N VAL A 66 -8.14 11.15 -1.75
CA VAL A 66 -7.50 11.03 -0.43
C VAL A 66 -8.60 11.00 0.62
N VAL A 67 -8.65 9.94 1.42
CA VAL A 67 -9.66 9.74 2.46
C VAL A 67 -9.04 9.99 3.83
N ASP A 68 -9.60 10.91 4.59
CA ASP A 68 -9.21 11.18 5.97
C ASP A 68 -9.75 10.12 6.92
N CYS A 69 -8.95 9.12 7.24
CA CYS A 69 -9.34 8.02 8.13
C CYS A 69 -9.46 8.41 9.61
N LYS A 70 -9.10 9.65 9.98
CA LYS A 70 -9.38 10.18 11.32
C LYS A 70 -10.85 10.53 11.52
N THR A 71 -11.53 10.94 10.44
CA THR A 71 -12.93 11.39 10.48
C THR A 71 -13.86 10.46 9.71
N VAL A 72 -13.38 9.75 8.69
CA VAL A 72 -14.15 8.83 7.86
C VAL A 72 -13.80 7.38 8.23
N ASN A 73 -14.82 6.56 8.51
CA ASN A 73 -14.60 5.14 8.76
C ASN A 73 -14.18 4.41 7.48
N PRO A 74 -12.97 3.77 7.44
CA PRO A 74 -12.49 3.00 6.30
C PRO A 74 -13.44 1.93 5.79
N LEU A 75 -14.28 1.36 6.68
CA LEU A 75 -15.25 0.31 6.35
C LEU A 75 -16.26 0.75 5.27
N LYS A 76 -16.50 2.05 5.09
CA LYS A 76 -17.35 2.58 4.02
C LYS A 76 -16.82 2.26 2.60
N TYR A 77 -15.52 1.96 2.49
CA TYR A 77 -14.86 1.57 1.23
C TYR A 77 -14.68 0.06 1.06
N LYS A 78 -15.26 -0.76 1.97
CA LYS A 78 -15.11 -2.22 1.96
C LYS A 78 -15.51 -2.82 0.61
N GLU A 79 -16.70 -2.53 0.13
CA GLU A 79 -17.20 -3.09 -1.13
C GLU A 79 -16.32 -2.68 -2.32
N LEU A 80 -15.89 -1.43 -2.38
CA LEU A 80 -14.96 -0.94 -3.39
C LEU A 80 -13.65 -1.72 -3.39
N LEU A 81 -13.04 -1.90 -2.21
CA LEU A 81 -11.74 -2.57 -2.06
C LEU A 81 -11.81 -4.07 -2.30
N GLU A 82 -12.92 -4.73 -1.96
CA GLU A 82 -13.08 -6.18 -2.08
C GLU A 82 -13.55 -6.62 -3.48
N SER A 83 -14.21 -5.74 -4.25
CA SER A 83 -14.73 -6.04 -5.59
C SER A 83 -13.75 -5.73 -6.73
N HIS A 84 -12.71 -4.95 -6.50
CA HIS A 84 -11.75 -4.51 -7.51
C HIS A 84 -10.39 -5.19 -7.39
N VAL A 85 -9.59 -5.11 -8.44
CA VAL A 85 -8.15 -5.42 -8.36
C VAL A 85 -7.45 -4.21 -7.73
N ILE A 86 -6.79 -4.43 -6.61
CA ILE A 86 -6.04 -3.39 -5.90
C ILE A 86 -4.61 -3.37 -6.41
N LEU A 87 -4.22 -2.28 -7.01
CA LEU A 87 -2.90 -2.02 -7.56
C LEU A 87 -2.12 -1.11 -6.61
N GLY A 88 -1.02 -1.59 -6.06
CA GLY A 88 -0.21 -0.81 -5.12
C GLY A 88 1.27 -1.16 -5.15
N GLN A 89 1.97 -0.62 -4.17
CA GLN A 89 3.41 -0.78 -3.99
C GLN A 89 3.71 -1.32 -2.59
N ASN A 90 4.19 -2.56 -2.46
CA ASN A 90 4.40 -3.22 -1.17
C ASN A 90 3.09 -3.38 -0.38
N LEU A 91 2.04 -3.82 -1.07
CA LEU A 91 0.67 -3.93 -0.57
C LEU A 91 0.53 -4.79 0.68
N LYS A 92 1.46 -5.69 0.94
CA LYS A 92 1.48 -6.48 2.17
C LYS A 92 1.40 -5.58 3.42
N PHE A 93 2.00 -4.41 3.39
CA PHE A 93 1.93 -3.41 4.45
C PHE A 93 0.50 -2.85 4.59
N ASP A 94 -0.08 -2.37 3.49
CA ASP A 94 -1.39 -1.72 3.47
C ASP A 94 -2.52 -2.68 3.85
N LEU A 95 -2.44 -3.92 3.37
CA LEU A 95 -3.40 -4.98 3.65
C LEU A 95 -3.53 -5.26 5.14
N GLN A 96 -2.44 -5.25 5.91
CA GLN A 96 -2.49 -5.49 7.35
C GLN A 96 -3.29 -4.40 8.09
N PHE A 97 -3.20 -3.14 7.64
CA PHE A 97 -4.05 -2.07 8.17
C PHE A 97 -5.52 -2.23 7.75
N LEU A 98 -5.78 -2.66 6.52
CA LEU A 98 -7.15 -2.95 6.07
C LEU A 98 -7.79 -4.10 6.86
N PHE A 99 -7.02 -5.14 7.21
CA PHE A 99 -7.50 -6.28 8.01
C PHE A 99 -8.00 -5.83 9.40
N ASN A 100 -7.38 -4.82 10.02
CA ASN A 100 -7.87 -4.24 11.28
C ASN A 100 -9.26 -3.62 11.16
N HIS A 101 -9.67 -3.24 9.95
CA HIS A 101 -10.99 -2.69 9.65
C HIS A 101 -11.96 -3.72 9.07
N GLY A 102 -11.58 -5.03 9.03
CA GLY A 102 -12.41 -6.07 8.46
C GLY A 102 -12.57 -5.97 6.94
N ILE A 103 -11.60 -5.38 6.25
CA ILE A 103 -11.54 -5.24 4.79
C ILE A 103 -10.50 -6.22 4.26
N VAL A 104 -10.93 -7.14 3.39
CA VAL A 104 -10.06 -8.20 2.84
C VAL A 104 -10.17 -8.18 1.30
N PRO A 105 -9.31 -7.43 0.61
CA PRO A 105 -9.26 -7.46 -0.85
C PRO A 105 -9.08 -8.88 -1.39
N THR A 106 -9.67 -9.14 -2.55
CA THR A 106 -9.65 -10.49 -3.16
C THR A 106 -8.60 -10.65 -4.23
N LYS A 107 -8.17 -9.56 -4.84
CA LYS A 107 -7.16 -9.53 -5.92
C LYS A 107 -6.26 -8.32 -5.78
N VAL A 108 -4.96 -8.56 -5.92
CA VAL A 108 -3.97 -7.48 -5.87
C VAL A 108 -2.97 -7.58 -7.02
N TYR A 109 -2.36 -6.46 -7.35
CA TYR A 109 -1.16 -6.37 -8.17
C TYR A 109 -0.14 -5.51 -7.41
N ASP A 110 0.99 -6.09 -7.01
CA ASP A 110 2.02 -5.41 -6.26
C ASP A 110 3.21 -5.07 -7.17
N THR A 111 3.40 -3.79 -7.42
CA THR A 111 4.46 -3.30 -8.32
C THR A 111 5.87 -3.60 -7.79
N MET A 112 6.06 -3.70 -6.47
CA MET A 112 7.36 -4.05 -5.89
C MET A 112 7.69 -5.53 -6.12
N ILE A 113 6.75 -6.41 -5.87
CA ILE A 113 6.91 -7.87 -6.04
C ILE A 113 7.19 -8.20 -7.51
N ILE A 114 6.43 -7.60 -8.43
CA ILE A 114 6.66 -7.81 -9.86
C ILE A 114 8.02 -7.25 -10.31
N GLU A 115 8.42 -6.10 -9.78
CA GLU A 115 9.75 -5.57 -10.09
C GLU A 115 10.88 -6.50 -9.59
N GLN A 116 10.72 -7.09 -8.42
CA GLN A 116 11.65 -8.08 -7.90
C GLN A 116 11.69 -9.34 -8.76
N LEU A 117 10.53 -9.86 -9.19
CA LEU A 117 10.43 -10.99 -10.09
C LEU A 117 11.18 -10.76 -11.43
N LEU A 118 10.98 -9.58 -12.04
CA LEU A 118 11.63 -9.21 -13.30
C LEU A 118 13.15 -9.08 -13.20
N HIS A 119 13.69 -8.91 -12.00
CA HIS A 119 15.11 -8.76 -11.72
C HIS A 119 15.69 -9.92 -10.91
N LEU A 120 15.05 -11.10 -10.93
CA LEU A 120 15.61 -12.31 -10.30
C LEU A 120 16.98 -12.64 -10.88
N GLY A 121 17.94 -12.98 -9.99
CA GLY A 121 19.32 -13.29 -10.37
C GLY A 121 20.27 -12.09 -10.40
N PHE A 122 19.78 -10.85 -10.27
CA PHE A 122 20.66 -9.72 -10.02
C PHE A 122 21.23 -9.79 -8.60
N PRO A 123 22.50 -9.41 -8.41
CA PRO A 123 23.09 -9.37 -7.07
C PRO A 123 22.28 -8.51 -6.10
N SER A 124 22.07 -9.02 -4.88
CA SER A 124 21.33 -8.28 -3.84
C SER A 124 22.00 -6.92 -3.56
N GLY A 125 21.20 -5.88 -3.39
CA GLY A 125 21.65 -4.53 -3.08
C GLY A 125 22.01 -3.65 -4.28
N GLN A 126 22.02 -4.18 -5.52
CA GLN A 126 22.29 -3.36 -6.71
C GLN A 126 21.08 -2.53 -7.17
N LEU A 127 19.86 -2.97 -6.86
CA LEU A 127 18.63 -2.30 -7.28
C LEU A 127 17.77 -1.92 -6.08
N SER A 128 17.33 -0.67 -6.07
CA SER A 128 16.27 -0.24 -5.16
C SER A 128 14.90 -0.58 -5.74
N TYR A 129 14.01 -1.12 -4.92
CA TYR A 129 12.63 -1.46 -5.24
C TYR A 129 11.62 -0.49 -4.61
N SER A 130 12.07 0.70 -4.17
CA SER A 130 11.16 1.76 -3.73
C SER A 130 10.34 2.30 -4.90
N LEU A 131 9.12 2.80 -4.64
CA LEU A 131 8.26 3.40 -5.67
C LEU A 131 9.00 4.48 -6.48
N LYS A 132 9.77 5.35 -5.80
CA LYS A 132 10.61 6.37 -6.46
C LYS A 132 11.60 5.75 -7.45
N ALA A 133 12.30 4.69 -7.05
CA ALA A 133 13.29 4.04 -7.90
C ALA A 133 12.65 3.32 -9.08
N ILE A 134 11.50 2.68 -8.87
CA ILE A 134 10.75 2.00 -9.92
C ILE A 134 10.18 3.03 -10.92
N ALA A 135 9.55 4.10 -10.45
CA ALA A 135 9.03 5.16 -11.31
C ALA A 135 10.14 5.82 -12.15
N LYS A 136 11.32 6.06 -11.53
CA LYS A 136 12.47 6.60 -12.27
C LYS A 136 12.95 5.64 -13.36
N ARG A 137 13.09 4.35 -13.02
CA ARG A 137 13.59 3.32 -13.95
C ARG A 137 12.63 3.06 -15.10
N ARG A 138 11.32 3.00 -14.82
CA ARG A 138 10.32 2.60 -15.81
C ARG A 138 9.70 3.74 -16.60
N LEU A 139 9.53 4.88 -15.97
CA LEU A 139 8.80 6.02 -16.54
C LEU A 139 9.66 7.28 -16.70
N ASN A 140 10.88 7.26 -16.19
CA ASN A 140 11.78 8.44 -16.07
C ASN A 140 11.16 9.59 -15.26
N ILE A 141 10.33 9.25 -14.26
CA ILE A 141 9.66 10.21 -13.37
C ILE A 141 10.36 10.24 -12.02
N ASP A 142 10.63 11.44 -11.51
CA ASP A 142 11.12 11.65 -10.15
C ASP A 142 9.94 11.95 -9.23
N ILE A 143 9.69 11.05 -8.26
CA ILE A 143 8.67 11.23 -7.22
C ILE A 143 9.32 11.93 -6.02
N ASP A 144 8.75 13.05 -5.59
CA ASP A 144 9.17 13.73 -4.37
C ASP A 144 8.69 12.95 -3.14
N LYS A 145 9.60 12.66 -2.21
CA LYS A 145 9.34 11.93 -0.96
C LYS A 145 9.73 12.74 0.28
N THR A 146 9.92 14.04 0.13
CA THR A 146 10.39 14.93 1.22
C THR A 146 9.39 15.02 2.38
N ILE A 147 8.08 14.89 2.11
CA ILE A 147 7.00 15.05 3.10
C ILE A 147 6.70 13.76 3.88
N ARG A 148 7.17 12.60 3.44
CA ARG A 148 6.83 11.31 4.05
C ARG A 148 7.04 11.25 5.57
N GLY A 149 8.08 11.90 6.10
CA GLY A 149 8.33 11.98 7.55
C GLY A 149 7.48 13.01 8.29
N GLU A 150 6.77 13.89 7.60
CA GLU A 150 6.05 15.03 8.17
C GLU A 150 4.55 14.79 8.32
N ILE A 151 3.99 13.77 7.66
CA ILE A 151 2.55 13.47 7.63
C ILE A 151 1.93 13.37 9.02
N ILE A 152 2.63 12.74 9.97
CA ILE A 152 2.16 12.51 11.35
C ILE A 152 1.89 13.83 12.08
N TRP A 153 2.69 14.87 11.81
CA TRP A 153 2.67 16.16 12.51
C TRP A 153 1.79 17.19 11.83
N ARG A 154 1.77 17.19 10.49
CA ARG A 154 1.11 18.24 9.70
C ARG A 154 -0.39 18.04 9.58
N GLY A 155 -0.87 16.81 9.76
CA GLY A 155 -2.24 16.48 9.38
C GLY A 155 -2.42 16.50 7.85
N LEU A 156 -3.64 16.77 7.38
CA LEU A 156 -3.99 16.82 5.95
C LEU A 156 -3.92 18.26 5.41
N ASP A 157 -2.73 18.88 5.43
CA ASP A 157 -2.53 20.15 4.71
C ASP A 157 -2.43 19.90 3.19
N ASP A 158 -2.42 20.98 2.40
CA ASP A 158 -2.38 20.92 0.94
C ASP A 158 -1.19 20.11 0.40
N LYS A 159 -0.02 20.23 1.06
CA LYS A 159 1.20 19.51 0.67
C LYS A 159 1.06 18.02 0.93
N VAL A 160 0.48 17.65 2.09
CA VAL A 160 0.24 16.24 2.46
C VAL A 160 -0.78 15.60 1.54
N VAL A 161 -1.88 16.29 1.24
CA VAL A 161 -2.91 15.79 0.30
C VAL A 161 -2.32 15.61 -1.09
N GLN A 162 -1.51 16.55 -1.56
CA GLN A 162 -0.86 16.48 -2.86
C GLN A 162 0.18 15.35 -2.92
N TYR A 163 0.96 15.17 -1.86
CA TYR A 163 1.92 14.09 -1.71
C TYR A 163 1.22 12.73 -1.74
N ALA A 164 0.22 12.52 -0.88
CA ALA A 164 -0.55 11.29 -0.78
C ALA A 164 -1.24 10.93 -2.11
N ALA A 165 -1.84 11.91 -2.79
CA ALA A 165 -2.39 11.72 -4.14
C ALA A 165 -1.32 11.34 -5.17
N GLY A 166 -0.09 11.82 -5.00
CA GLY A 166 1.04 11.51 -5.87
C GLY A 166 1.47 10.05 -5.82
N ASP A 167 1.33 9.38 -4.67
CA ASP A 167 1.77 8.00 -4.46
C ASP A 167 0.93 6.97 -5.25
N VAL A 168 -0.31 7.31 -5.58
CA VAL A 168 -1.18 6.45 -6.40
C VAL A 168 -1.26 6.88 -7.87
N LYS A 169 -0.57 7.94 -8.27
CA LYS A 169 -0.76 8.53 -9.60
C LYS A 169 -0.16 7.69 -10.73
N TYR A 170 0.95 7.02 -10.49
CA TYR A 170 1.77 6.40 -11.54
C TYR A 170 1.80 4.87 -11.49
N LEU A 171 1.11 4.25 -10.53
CA LEU A 171 1.13 2.80 -10.34
C LEU A 171 0.62 2.04 -11.55
N TYR A 172 -0.42 2.56 -12.23
CA TYR A 172 -0.97 1.94 -13.42
C TYR A 172 0.01 1.92 -14.59
N ASP A 173 0.73 3.01 -14.82
CA ASP A 173 1.72 3.10 -15.91
C ASP A 173 2.92 2.20 -15.62
N ILE A 174 3.32 2.10 -14.33
CA ILE A 174 4.34 1.13 -13.88
C ILE A 174 3.88 -0.29 -14.17
N MET A 175 2.65 -0.66 -13.78
CA MET A 175 2.07 -1.98 -14.04
C MET A 175 2.07 -2.31 -15.54
N GLN A 176 1.64 -1.37 -16.40
CA GLN A 176 1.63 -1.59 -17.84
C GLN A 176 3.04 -1.88 -18.39
N SER A 177 4.03 -1.11 -17.96
CA SER A 177 5.44 -1.34 -18.32
C SER A 177 5.94 -2.72 -17.85
N GLN A 178 5.58 -3.11 -16.62
CA GLN A 178 5.94 -4.42 -16.05
C GLN A 178 5.30 -5.59 -16.80
N ILE A 179 4.01 -5.47 -17.19
CA ILE A 179 3.31 -6.50 -17.97
C ILE A 179 4.00 -6.73 -19.32
N VAL A 180 4.46 -5.67 -19.99
CA VAL A 180 5.21 -5.80 -21.25
C VAL A 180 6.47 -6.62 -21.03
N ASP A 181 7.25 -6.34 -19.98
CA ASP A 181 8.49 -7.05 -19.71
C ASP A 181 8.24 -8.49 -19.23
N MET A 182 7.23 -8.74 -18.42
CA MET A 182 6.84 -10.11 -18.03
C MET A 182 6.46 -10.97 -19.25
N ARG A 183 5.78 -10.38 -20.25
CA ARG A 183 5.46 -11.08 -21.51
C ARG A 183 6.73 -11.42 -22.29
N LYS A 184 7.68 -10.47 -22.42
CA LYS A 184 8.97 -10.70 -23.10
C LYS A 184 9.79 -11.77 -22.41
N GLN A 185 9.80 -11.82 -21.07
CA GLN A 185 10.55 -12.80 -20.29
C GLN A 185 9.82 -14.12 -20.09
N GLY A 186 8.57 -14.25 -20.55
CA GLY A 186 7.76 -15.47 -20.39
C GLY A 186 7.32 -15.76 -18.94
N CYS A 187 7.40 -14.79 -18.03
CA CYS A 187 7.12 -15.00 -16.60
C CYS A 187 5.76 -14.45 -16.13
N LEU A 188 4.83 -14.18 -17.06
CA LEU A 188 3.52 -13.60 -16.71
C LEU A 188 2.73 -14.45 -15.70
N LYS A 189 2.75 -15.80 -15.85
CA LYS A 189 2.11 -16.72 -14.89
C LYS A 189 2.76 -16.64 -13.50
N GLY A 190 4.08 -16.51 -13.45
CA GLY A 190 4.81 -16.30 -12.20
C GLY A 190 4.39 -14.99 -11.53
N GLY A 191 4.24 -13.90 -12.29
CA GLY A 191 3.77 -12.64 -11.76
C GLY A 191 2.36 -12.70 -11.17
N VAL A 192 1.44 -13.44 -11.80
CA VAL A 192 0.09 -13.67 -11.23
C VAL A 192 0.20 -14.43 -9.91
N LEU A 193 0.98 -15.52 -9.86
CA LEU A 193 1.17 -16.33 -8.66
C LEU A 193 1.77 -15.52 -7.50
N GLU A 194 2.78 -14.70 -7.78
CA GLU A 194 3.40 -13.84 -6.77
C GLU A 194 2.43 -12.80 -6.22
N CYS A 195 1.60 -12.18 -7.07
CA CYS A 195 0.56 -11.27 -6.63
C CYS A 195 -0.53 -11.98 -5.81
N ASP A 196 -0.97 -13.17 -6.23
CA ASP A 196 -1.97 -13.96 -5.49
C ASP A 196 -1.45 -14.38 -4.10
N ALA A 197 -0.15 -14.56 -3.94
CA ALA A 197 0.47 -14.90 -2.67
C ALA A 197 0.54 -13.72 -1.67
N VAL A 198 0.44 -12.47 -2.12
CA VAL A 198 0.57 -11.28 -1.26
C VAL A 198 -0.49 -11.27 -0.15
N ILE A 199 -1.76 -11.53 -0.47
CA ILE A 199 -2.87 -11.48 0.49
C ILE A 199 -2.71 -12.55 1.61
N PRO A 200 -2.53 -13.85 1.30
CA PRO A 200 -2.38 -14.86 2.34
C PRO A 200 -1.10 -14.66 3.17
N ILE A 201 0.00 -14.19 2.58
CA ILE A 201 1.22 -13.88 3.33
C ILE A 201 1.00 -12.69 4.26
N ALA A 202 0.35 -11.62 3.80
CA ALA A 202 -0.02 -10.49 4.63
C ALA A 202 -0.90 -10.90 5.81
N TYR A 203 -1.86 -11.80 5.56
CA TYR A 203 -2.77 -12.31 6.58
C TYR A 203 -2.05 -13.20 7.62
N MET A 204 -1.15 -14.08 7.18
CA MET A 204 -0.34 -14.90 8.09
C MET A 204 0.55 -14.03 8.99
N GLU A 205 1.18 -13.00 8.44
CA GLU A 205 1.99 -12.05 9.22
C GLU A 205 1.14 -11.25 10.20
N TRP A 206 -0.04 -10.81 9.76
CA TRP A 206 -0.99 -10.09 10.62
C TRP A 206 -1.54 -10.95 11.75
N CYS A 207 -1.88 -12.22 11.51
CA CYS A 207 -2.28 -13.17 12.56
C CYS A 207 -1.18 -13.47 13.56
N GLY A 208 0.10 -13.45 13.09
CA GLY A 208 1.24 -13.84 13.91
C GLY A 208 1.25 -15.33 14.29
N ILE A 209 2.19 -15.70 15.15
CA ILE A 209 2.37 -17.04 15.66
C ILE A 209 2.31 -17.02 17.19
N TYR A 210 1.50 -17.89 17.76
CA TYR A 210 1.47 -18.06 19.21
C TYR A 210 2.80 -18.59 19.75
N LEU A 211 3.46 -17.83 20.63
CA LEU A 211 4.66 -18.24 21.33
C LEU A 211 4.34 -18.58 22.79
N ASN A 212 4.54 -19.84 23.20
CA ASN A 212 4.48 -20.21 24.61
C ASN A 212 5.73 -19.68 25.33
N VAL A 213 5.61 -18.50 25.91
CA VAL A 213 6.73 -17.77 26.55
C VAL A 213 7.38 -18.58 27.66
N ASN A 214 6.61 -19.36 28.45
CA ASN A 214 7.16 -20.15 29.56
C ASN A 214 8.03 -21.31 29.05
N LYS A 215 7.57 -22.04 28.04
CA LYS A 215 8.36 -23.09 27.38
C LYS A 215 9.61 -22.52 26.71
N TRP A 216 9.48 -21.37 26.06
CA TRP A 216 10.61 -20.69 25.43
C TRP A 216 11.68 -20.28 26.45
N LYS A 217 11.27 -19.62 27.54
CA LYS A 217 12.19 -19.26 28.64
C LYS A 217 12.89 -20.46 29.28
N ALA A 218 12.17 -21.57 29.47
CA ALA A 218 12.74 -22.80 29.99
C ALA A 218 13.80 -23.38 29.04
N LYS A 219 13.51 -23.41 27.73
CA LYS A 219 14.49 -23.84 26.73
C LYS A 219 15.71 -22.92 26.67
N MET A 220 15.54 -21.61 26.71
CA MET A 220 16.67 -20.66 26.76
C MET A 220 17.60 -20.90 27.94
N LYS A 221 17.05 -21.19 29.15
CA LYS A 221 17.86 -21.51 30.30
C LYS A 221 18.68 -22.80 30.13
N LYS A 222 18.06 -23.82 29.52
CA LYS A 222 18.74 -25.10 29.20
C LYS A 222 19.86 -24.87 28.16
N ASP A 223 19.59 -24.14 27.11
CA ASP A 223 20.57 -23.90 26.04
C ASP A 223 21.77 -23.06 26.53
N LYS A 224 21.54 -22.07 27.41
CA LYS A 224 22.62 -21.31 28.06
C LYS A 224 23.52 -22.18 28.93
N LYS A 225 22.96 -23.15 29.68
CA LYS A 225 23.76 -24.10 30.46
C LYS A 225 24.59 -24.99 29.54
N ASN A 226 24.00 -25.53 28.49
CA ASN A 226 24.71 -26.40 27.53
C ASN A 226 25.86 -25.65 26.85
N LEU A 227 25.65 -24.39 26.47
CA LEU A 227 26.70 -23.54 25.85
C LEU A 227 27.86 -23.25 26.82
N ALA A 228 27.58 -23.12 28.14
CA ALA A 228 28.60 -22.86 29.14
C ALA A 228 29.42 -24.13 29.50
N MET A 229 28.95 -25.33 29.08
CA MET A 229 29.63 -26.62 29.33
C MET A 229 30.38 -27.14 28.10
N ALA A 230 30.21 -26.50 26.94
CA ALA A 230 30.89 -26.80 25.68
C ALA A 230 32.12 -25.90 25.50
#